data_6fb896de350c2512c503d534699ec76e
#
_entry.id   6fb896de350c2512c503d534699ec76e
#
_cell.length_a   1.000
_cell.length_b   1.000
_cell.length_c   1.000
_cell.angle_alpha   90.00
_cell.angle_beta   90.00
_cell.angle_gamma   90.00
#
_symmetry.space_group_name_H-M   'P 1'
#
loop_
_entity.id
_entity.type
_entity.pdbx_description
1 polymer ?
#
loop_
_entity_poly.entity_id
_entity_poly.type
_entity_poly.pdbx_seq_one_letter_code
_entity_poly.pdbx_strand_id
1 'polypeptide(L)'
;MNDDRAPLYLWLVAGALLATAVLTLQPYSAESVGRGFGRPAERYVRAALAQDSVALVRLSATDSPVIWALEAARRSPASLAAWAHHTQAWIGERHGDTTQVFLYSAAEVCGDAPIQFRFIDARSGAKVVGASSACLDSTPSTRGGPRP
;
A
#
# COMPACT_ATOMS: atom_id res chain seq x y z
N MET A 1 -31.51 -6.87 53.96
CA MET A 1 -31.47 -5.77 53.01
C MET A 1 -30.23 -5.99 52.13
N ASN A 2 -30.45 -6.73 51.22
CA ASN A 2 -30.28 -6.73 49.77
C ASN A 2 -28.84 -6.54 49.27
N ASP A 3 -28.11 -7.69 49.28
CA ASP A 3 -26.81 -7.86 48.64
C ASP A 3 -26.92 -8.31 47.17
N ASP A 4 -28.10 -8.17 46.56
CA ASP A 4 -28.36 -8.70 45.19
C ASP A 4 -27.80 -7.81 44.07
N ARG A 5 -27.15 -6.69 44.39
CA ARG A 5 -26.56 -5.79 43.39
C ARG A 5 -25.12 -6.08 43.06
N ALA A 6 -24.43 -6.81 43.91
CA ALA A 6 -23.03 -7.19 43.70
C ALA A 6 -22.78 -8.01 42.40
N PRO A 7 -23.65 -9.00 42.06
CA PRO A 7 -23.42 -9.77 40.81
C PRO A 7 -23.60 -8.92 39.54
N LEU A 8 -24.49 -7.93 39.54
CA LEU A 8 -24.74 -7.09 38.39
C LEU A 8 -23.52 -6.23 38.03
N TYR A 9 -22.87 -5.64 39.04
CA TYR A 9 -21.63 -4.85 38.84
C TYR A 9 -20.47 -5.69 38.38
N LEU A 10 -20.34 -6.91 38.85
CA LEU A 10 -19.32 -7.87 38.41
C LEU A 10 -19.47 -8.21 36.92
N TRP A 11 -20.69 -8.43 36.45
CA TRP A 11 -20.98 -8.69 35.05
C TRP A 11 -20.74 -7.48 34.14
N LEU A 12 -21.05 -6.26 34.62
CA LEU A 12 -20.78 -5.04 33.88
C LEU A 12 -19.28 -4.76 33.75
N VAL A 13 -18.52 -4.97 34.84
CA VAL A 13 -17.04 -4.81 34.83
C VAL A 13 -16.40 -5.87 33.95
N ALA A 14 -16.81 -7.13 34.05
CA ALA A 14 -16.32 -8.20 33.20
C ALA A 14 -16.65 -7.96 31.73
N GLY A 15 -17.86 -7.51 31.41
CA GLY A 15 -18.26 -7.15 30.06
C GLY A 15 -17.46 -5.96 29.50
N ALA A 16 -17.21 -4.93 30.30
CA ALA A 16 -16.38 -3.80 29.89
C ALA A 16 -14.92 -4.19 29.66
N LEU A 17 -14.34 -5.05 30.51
CA LEU A 17 -12.99 -5.57 30.33
C LEU A 17 -12.87 -6.46 29.09
N LEU A 18 -13.88 -7.28 28.83
CA LEU A 18 -13.92 -8.13 27.61
C LEU A 18 -14.06 -7.28 26.34
N ALA A 19 -14.92 -6.26 26.37
CA ALA A 19 -15.08 -5.34 25.25
C ALA A 19 -13.80 -4.54 24.95
N THR A 20 -13.11 -4.06 26.00
CA THR A 20 -11.81 -3.39 25.85
C THR A 20 -10.74 -4.35 25.33
N ALA A 21 -10.68 -5.58 25.82
CA ALA A 21 -9.74 -6.59 25.34
C ALA A 21 -10.00 -6.96 23.86
N VAL A 22 -11.25 -7.10 23.45
CA VAL A 22 -11.62 -7.36 22.05
C VAL A 22 -11.26 -6.17 21.16
N LEU A 23 -11.48 -4.93 21.61
CA LEU A 23 -11.11 -3.73 20.86
C LEU A 23 -9.61 -3.53 20.74
N THR A 24 -8.83 -3.91 21.76
CA THR A 24 -7.36 -3.79 21.74
C THR A 24 -6.68 -4.97 21.04
N LEU A 25 -7.33 -6.13 20.99
CA LEU A 25 -6.85 -7.34 20.33
C LEU A 25 -7.38 -7.49 18.90
N GLN A 26 -8.21 -6.54 18.40
CA GLN A 26 -8.52 -6.55 16.98
C GLN A 26 -7.21 -6.44 16.21
N PRO A 27 -6.77 -7.50 15.53
CA PRO A 27 -5.62 -7.38 14.66
C PRO A 27 -5.96 -6.25 13.69
N TYR A 28 -5.07 -5.28 13.56
CA TYR A 28 -5.17 -4.29 12.50
C TYR A 28 -5.46 -5.06 11.23
N SER A 29 -6.70 -4.97 10.71
CA SER A 29 -7.03 -5.71 9.51
C SER A 29 -6.05 -5.24 8.44
N ALA A 30 -5.49 -6.17 7.70
CA ALA A 30 -4.57 -5.87 6.60
C ALA A 30 -5.12 -4.76 5.68
N GLU A 31 -6.45 -4.71 5.54
CA GLU A 31 -7.20 -3.68 4.83
C GLU A 31 -7.08 -2.29 5.46
N SER A 32 -7.08 -2.15 6.79
CA SER A 32 -6.93 -0.85 7.45
C SER A 32 -5.51 -0.30 7.31
N VAL A 33 -4.52 -1.16 7.33
CA VAL A 33 -3.11 -0.80 7.09
C VAL A 33 -2.92 -0.36 5.64
N GLY A 34 -3.46 -1.10 4.67
CA GLY A 34 -3.40 -0.75 3.24
C GLY A 34 -4.04 0.62 2.95
N ARG A 35 -5.17 0.96 3.58
CA ARG A 35 -5.81 2.28 3.40
C ARG A 35 -4.93 3.44 3.86
N GLY A 36 -4.15 3.29 4.92
CA GLY A 36 -3.22 4.31 5.40
C GLY A 36 -2.12 4.66 4.38
N PHE A 37 -1.73 3.69 3.54
CA PHE A 37 -0.68 3.85 2.55
C PHE A 37 -1.20 4.13 1.12
N GLY A 38 -2.50 4.05 0.87
CA GLY A 38 -3.09 4.31 -0.45
C GLY A 38 -2.78 5.70 -0.98
N ARG A 39 -2.99 6.74 -0.17
CA ARG A 39 -2.66 8.13 -0.55
C ARG A 39 -1.16 8.38 -0.77
N PRO A 40 -0.23 7.89 0.08
CA PRO A 40 1.19 7.94 -0.21
C PRO A 40 1.57 7.26 -1.53
N ALA A 41 1.04 6.06 -1.81
CA ALA A 41 1.29 5.34 -3.04
C ALA A 41 0.76 6.09 -4.28
N GLU A 42 -0.45 6.61 -4.21
CA GLU A 42 -1.05 7.42 -5.29
C GLU A 42 -0.23 8.69 -5.56
N ARG A 43 0.19 9.42 -4.52
CA ARG A 43 1.08 10.58 -4.67
C ARG A 43 2.38 10.21 -5.35
N TYR A 44 2.93 9.05 -5.01
CA TYR A 44 4.15 8.55 -5.61
C TYR A 44 3.99 8.27 -7.11
N VAL A 45 2.92 7.58 -7.50
CA VAL A 45 2.58 7.30 -8.91
C VAL A 45 2.37 8.62 -9.69
N ARG A 46 1.67 9.58 -9.11
CA ARG A 46 1.46 10.90 -9.75
C ARG A 46 2.76 11.67 -9.94
N ALA A 47 3.66 11.65 -8.97
CA ALA A 47 4.98 12.26 -9.08
C ALA A 47 5.81 11.57 -10.17
N ALA A 48 5.72 10.24 -10.31
CA ALA A 48 6.36 9.50 -11.38
C ALA A 48 5.85 9.91 -12.76
N LEU A 49 4.53 9.99 -12.94
CA LEU A 49 3.89 10.43 -14.18
C LEU A 49 4.28 11.85 -14.57
N ALA A 50 4.38 12.75 -13.58
CA ALA A 50 4.83 14.13 -13.78
C ALA A 50 6.35 14.22 -14.01
N GLN A 51 7.08 13.11 -13.89
CA GLN A 51 8.55 13.05 -13.90
C GLN A 51 9.19 14.04 -12.90
N ASP A 52 8.48 14.27 -11.79
CA ASP A 52 8.94 15.13 -10.72
C ASP A 52 9.95 14.40 -9.80
N SER A 53 11.21 14.42 -10.21
CA SER A 53 12.30 13.77 -9.47
C SER A 53 12.46 14.32 -8.06
N VAL A 54 12.17 15.61 -7.83
CA VAL A 54 12.29 16.24 -6.51
C VAL A 54 11.20 15.68 -5.56
N ALA A 55 9.97 15.59 -6.05
CA ALA A 55 8.90 14.97 -5.28
C ALA A 55 9.19 13.49 -5.01
N LEU A 56 9.66 12.73 -6.00
CA LEU A 56 10.01 11.32 -5.84
C LEU A 56 11.11 11.13 -4.77
N VAL A 57 12.16 11.92 -4.79
CA VAL A 57 13.23 11.86 -3.78
C VAL A 57 12.67 12.16 -2.38
N ARG A 58 11.77 13.14 -2.25
CA ARG A 58 11.13 13.45 -0.96
C ARG A 58 10.23 12.31 -0.44
N LEU A 59 9.59 11.57 -1.34
CA LEU A 59 8.70 10.47 -1.03
C LEU A 59 9.44 9.14 -0.84
N SER A 60 10.71 9.05 -1.22
CA SER A 60 11.54 7.86 -1.13
C SER A 60 12.51 7.95 0.04
N ALA A 61 12.93 6.79 0.54
CA ALA A 61 14.00 6.68 1.53
C ALA A 61 15.34 6.32 0.88
N THR A 62 15.31 5.81 -0.36
CA THR A 62 16.47 5.38 -1.14
C THR A 62 16.29 5.79 -2.61
N ASP A 63 17.35 5.72 -3.42
CA ASP A 63 17.31 6.09 -4.84
C ASP A 63 16.66 5.02 -5.73
N SER A 64 16.71 3.76 -5.33
CA SER A 64 16.19 2.64 -6.12
C SER A 64 14.73 2.81 -6.55
N PRO A 65 13.77 3.14 -5.66
CA PRO A 65 12.40 3.39 -6.09
C PRO A 65 12.26 4.62 -6.99
N VAL A 66 13.10 5.65 -6.85
CA VAL A 66 13.07 6.83 -7.73
C VAL A 66 13.41 6.44 -9.16
N ILE A 67 14.48 5.66 -9.33
CA ILE A 67 14.92 5.15 -10.64
C ILE A 67 13.80 4.30 -11.26
N TRP A 68 13.24 3.35 -10.50
CA TRP A 68 12.13 2.52 -10.95
C TRP A 68 10.94 3.36 -11.44
N ALA A 69 10.53 4.37 -10.65
CA ALA A 69 9.38 5.21 -10.96
C ALA A 69 9.56 5.99 -12.28
N LEU A 70 10.73 6.59 -12.47
CA LEU A 70 11.05 7.34 -13.68
C LEU A 70 11.14 6.44 -14.90
N GLU A 71 11.67 5.22 -14.76
CA GLU A 71 11.71 4.25 -15.83
C GLU A 71 10.32 3.69 -16.17
N ALA A 72 9.49 3.38 -15.18
CA ALA A 72 8.11 2.94 -15.39
C ALA A 72 7.30 4.00 -16.13
N ALA A 73 7.42 5.27 -15.74
CA ALA A 73 6.76 6.38 -16.39
C ALA A 73 7.21 6.60 -17.84
N ARG A 74 8.47 6.32 -18.15
CA ARG A 74 8.97 6.40 -19.54
C ARG A 74 8.54 5.23 -20.39
N ARG A 75 8.58 3.99 -19.86
CA ARG A 75 8.26 2.77 -20.61
C ARG A 75 6.76 2.59 -20.85
N SER A 76 5.95 2.86 -19.85
CA SER A 76 4.52 2.55 -19.87
C SER A 76 3.67 3.62 -19.17
N PRO A 77 3.68 4.88 -19.66
CA PRO A 77 2.98 5.98 -19.00
C PRO A 77 1.47 5.75 -18.92
N ALA A 78 0.85 5.16 -19.95
CA ALA A 78 -0.58 4.88 -19.96
C ALA A 78 -0.96 3.82 -18.91
N SER A 79 -0.17 2.77 -18.80
CA SER A 79 -0.38 1.75 -17.75
C SER A 79 -0.21 2.36 -16.37
N LEU A 80 0.86 3.12 -16.14
CA LEU A 80 1.11 3.76 -14.85
C LEU A 80 0.00 4.76 -14.47
N ALA A 81 -0.58 5.47 -15.45
CA ALA A 81 -1.68 6.41 -15.23
C ALA A 81 -2.95 5.73 -14.69
N ALA A 82 -3.19 4.48 -15.03
CA ALA A 82 -4.32 3.73 -14.52
C ALA A 82 -4.28 3.58 -13.00
N TRP A 83 -3.10 3.44 -12.39
CA TRP A 83 -2.95 3.39 -10.94
C TRP A 83 -3.06 4.75 -10.25
N ALA A 84 -2.87 5.86 -10.96
CA ALA A 84 -3.01 7.20 -10.40
C ALA A 84 -4.47 7.65 -10.22
N HIS A 85 -5.39 7.09 -10.98
CA HIS A 85 -6.80 7.54 -11.02
C HIS A 85 -7.80 6.55 -10.44
N HIS A 86 -7.48 5.25 -10.41
CA HIS A 86 -8.43 4.19 -10.06
C HIS A 86 -7.82 3.19 -9.08
N THR A 87 -7.11 3.71 -8.07
CA THR A 87 -6.35 2.88 -7.18
C THR A 87 -7.20 2.38 -6.01
N GLN A 88 -7.26 1.07 -5.89
CA GLN A 88 -7.59 0.41 -4.64
C GLN A 88 -6.27 -0.04 -4.00
N ALA A 89 -5.96 0.48 -2.81
CA ALA A 89 -4.82 0.01 -2.05
C ALA A 89 -5.25 -1.19 -1.20
N TRP A 90 -4.64 -2.33 -1.42
CA TRP A 90 -4.90 -3.54 -0.66
C TRP A 90 -3.65 -3.95 0.10
N ILE A 91 -3.87 -4.31 1.32
CA ILE A 91 -3.14 -5.21 2.21
C ILE A 91 -1.63 -5.08 2.18
N GLY A 92 -1.10 -4.60 3.28
CA GLY A 92 0.30 -4.73 3.58
C GLY A 92 0.56 -5.83 4.59
N GLU A 93 1.52 -6.68 4.32
CA GLU A 93 2.22 -7.40 5.36
C GLU A 93 3.22 -6.46 6.01
N ARG A 94 3.27 -6.47 7.33
CA ARG A 94 4.26 -5.70 8.08
C ARG A 94 5.38 -6.61 8.52
N HIS A 95 6.59 -6.29 8.06
CA HIS A 95 7.81 -6.96 8.47
C HIS A 95 8.71 -5.95 9.19
N GLY A 96 8.70 -5.97 10.52
CA GLY A 96 9.42 -5.00 11.34
C GLY A 96 8.89 -3.58 11.15
N ASP A 97 9.73 -2.67 10.66
CA ASP A 97 9.42 -1.27 10.34
C ASP A 97 8.94 -1.06 8.90
N THR A 98 8.94 -2.12 8.10
CA THR A 98 8.56 -2.08 6.69
C THR A 98 7.16 -2.63 6.49
N THR A 99 6.33 -1.87 5.78
CA THR A 99 4.98 -2.26 5.38
C THR A 99 4.94 -2.47 3.87
N GLN A 100 4.52 -3.64 3.45
CA GLN A 100 4.30 -3.98 2.05
C GLN A 100 2.86 -3.64 1.66
N VAL A 101 2.69 -2.92 0.57
CA VAL A 101 1.39 -2.45 0.07
C VAL A 101 1.25 -2.81 -1.40
N PHE A 102 0.11 -3.38 -1.75
CA PHE A 102 -0.25 -3.69 -3.12
C PHE A 102 -1.26 -2.66 -3.62
N LEU A 103 -0.91 -1.97 -4.69
CA LEU A 103 -1.78 -1.01 -5.35
C LEU A 103 -2.37 -1.65 -6.59
N TYR A 104 -3.68 -1.85 -6.59
CA TYR A 104 -4.42 -2.39 -7.73
C TYR A 104 -5.05 -1.28 -8.54
N SER A 105 -5.06 -1.40 -9.85
CA SER A 105 -5.84 -0.55 -10.74
C SER A 105 -7.25 -1.12 -10.88
N ALA A 106 -8.26 -0.24 -10.94
CA ALA A 106 -9.62 -0.64 -11.28
C ALA A 106 -9.80 -0.91 -12.79
N ALA A 107 -8.84 -0.47 -13.62
CA ALA A 107 -8.81 -0.82 -15.03
C ALA A 107 -8.08 -2.17 -15.18
N GLU A 108 -8.56 -3.02 -16.09
CA GLU A 108 -7.86 -4.26 -16.49
C GLU A 108 -6.55 -3.92 -17.23
N VAL A 109 -5.60 -3.40 -16.47
CA VAL A 109 -4.29 -3.07 -16.98
C VAL A 109 -3.35 -4.14 -16.48
N CYS A 110 -2.63 -4.77 -17.40
CA CYS A 110 -1.65 -5.77 -17.07
C CYS A 110 -2.19 -7.04 -16.38
N GLY A 111 -3.44 -7.44 -16.66
CA GLY A 111 -4.01 -8.66 -16.09
C GLY A 111 -4.10 -8.63 -14.57
N ASP A 112 -4.57 -7.51 -14.00
CA ASP A 112 -4.74 -7.29 -12.55
C ASP A 112 -3.46 -7.35 -11.71
N ALA A 113 -2.27 -7.29 -12.34
CA ALA A 113 -1.03 -7.27 -11.60
C ALA A 113 -0.88 -5.96 -10.81
N PRO A 114 -0.67 -6.01 -9.48
CA PRO A 114 -0.52 -4.82 -8.67
C PRO A 114 0.85 -4.17 -8.85
N ILE A 115 0.94 -2.88 -8.51
CA ILE A 115 2.22 -2.29 -8.11
C ILE A 115 2.44 -2.64 -6.65
N GLN A 116 3.57 -3.23 -6.36
CA GLN A 116 3.99 -3.56 -5.00
C GLN A 116 4.90 -2.45 -4.50
N PHE A 117 4.50 -1.80 -3.41
CA PHE A 117 5.31 -0.84 -2.69
C PHE A 117 5.79 -1.42 -1.37
N ARG A 118 6.97 -1.01 -0.94
CA ARG A 118 7.45 -1.19 0.42
C ARG A 118 7.67 0.19 1.02
N PHE A 119 7.02 0.43 2.16
CA PHE A 119 7.09 1.69 2.89
C PHE A 119 7.78 1.49 4.23
N ILE A 120 8.45 2.52 4.70
CA ILE A 120 8.86 2.66 6.10
C ILE A 120 8.14 3.86 6.70
N ASP A 121 7.82 3.76 7.99
CA ASP A 121 7.33 4.88 8.77
C ASP A 121 8.52 5.75 9.17
N ALA A 122 8.60 6.93 8.58
CA ALA A 122 9.58 7.95 8.96
C ALA A 122 8.87 9.08 9.72
N ARG A 123 9.64 9.87 10.49
CA ARG A 123 9.10 11.03 11.22
C ARG A 123 8.40 12.05 10.32
N SER A 124 8.77 12.08 9.05
CA SER A 124 8.17 12.94 8.00
C SER A 124 7.00 12.30 7.25
N GLY A 125 6.52 11.14 7.69
CA GLY A 125 5.49 10.34 7.05
C GLY A 125 6.04 9.10 6.34
N ALA A 126 5.16 8.30 5.74
CA ALA A 126 5.53 7.08 5.06
C ALA A 126 6.43 7.37 3.84
N LYS A 127 7.55 6.67 3.75
CA LYS A 127 8.50 6.78 2.64
C LYS A 127 8.67 5.45 1.91
N VAL A 128 8.78 5.50 0.59
CA VAL A 128 9.00 4.33 -0.26
C VAL A 128 10.47 3.89 -0.17
N VAL A 129 10.67 2.62 0.16
CA VAL A 129 11.99 1.96 0.14
C VAL A 129 12.14 0.99 -1.02
N GLY A 130 11.04 0.62 -1.67
CA GLY A 130 11.04 -0.24 -2.85
C GLY A 130 9.72 -0.15 -3.58
N ALA A 131 9.79 -0.30 -4.90
CA ALA A 131 8.63 -0.40 -5.78
C ALA A 131 8.94 -1.41 -6.88
N SER A 132 7.96 -2.21 -7.27
CA SER A 132 8.04 -3.18 -8.37
C SER A 132 6.66 -3.49 -8.94
N SER A 133 6.61 -3.95 -10.18
CA SER A 133 5.39 -4.43 -10.81
C SER A 133 5.74 -5.46 -11.86
N ALA A 134 5.16 -6.63 -11.78
CA ALA A 134 5.39 -7.70 -12.76
C ALA A 134 5.11 -7.26 -14.21
N CYS A 135 4.18 -6.33 -14.37
CA CYS A 135 3.83 -5.78 -15.67
C CYS A 135 4.79 -4.68 -16.15
N LEU A 136 5.12 -3.72 -15.29
CA LEU A 136 5.96 -2.58 -15.67
C LEU A 136 7.45 -2.96 -15.74
N ASP A 137 7.83 -4.04 -15.05
CA ASP A 137 9.21 -4.57 -15.03
C ASP A 137 9.45 -5.54 -16.18
N SER A 138 8.39 -6.10 -16.77
CA SER A 138 8.52 -6.96 -17.96
C SER A 138 8.98 -6.12 -19.14
N THR A 139 10.17 -6.38 -19.64
CA THR A 139 10.59 -5.89 -20.95
C THR A 139 9.59 -6.40 -21.98
N PRO A 140 9.04 -5.54 -22.86
CA PRO A 140 8.20 -6.04 -23.94
C PRO A 140 9.00 -7.09 -24.72
N SER A 141 8.58 -8.35 -24.58
CA SER A 141 9.15 -9.44 -25.37
C SER A 141 8.86 -9.11 -26.84
N THR A 142 9.86 -8.66 -27.57
CA THR A 142 9.85 -8.56 -29.03
C THR A 142 9.75 -9.97 -29.62
N ARG A 143 8.63 -10.67 -29.33
CA ARG A 143 8.25 -11.89 -30.05
C ARG A 143 7.38 -11.51 -31.25
N GLY A 144 8.03 -11.09 -32.30
CA GLY A 144 7.45 -10.84 -33.60
C GLY A 144 8.50 -11.02 -34.67
N GLY A 145 9.26 -12.11 -34.59
CA GLY A 145 10.02 -12.58 -35.77
C GLY A 145 9.02 -13.21 -36.74
N PRO A 146 9.03 -12.87 -38.03
CA PRO A 146 8.23 -13.56 -39.04
C PRO A 146 8.65 -15.03 -39.10
N ARG A 147 7.67 -15.93 -38.95
CA ARG A 147 7.87 -17.34 -39.28
C ARG A 147 7.97 -17.45 -40.80
N PRO A 148 8.92 -18.18 -41.31
CA PRO A 148 9.01 -18.53 -42.73
C PRO A 148 7.86 -19.46 -43.15
#